data_51b4579f19066436a7e628393a3ccf75
#
_entry.id   51b4579f19066436a7e628393a3ccf75
#
_cell.length_a   1.000
_cell.length_b   1.000
_cell.length_c   1.000
_cell.angle_alpha   90.00
_cell.angle_beta   90.00
_cell.angle_gamma   90.00
#
_symmetry.space_group_name_H-M   'P 1'
#
loop_
_entity.id
_entity.type
_entity.pdbx_description
1 polymer ?
#
loop_
_entity_poly.entity_id
_entity_poly.type
_entity_poly.pdbx_seq_one_letter_code
_entity_poly.pdbx_strand_id
1 'polypeptide(L)'
;MNKLWIRLLLVIAILAGAVCIIMREPVKLGLDLKGGVYAVLEAAPEKEGDVIDNETMNSLIEVLDRRINGIGVAESVVQKAGNNRVIIELPGISDTTEAINMIGKTALLEFKIMDENGNLGPTLLTGGALKKAQVGYGNLGEPQINFEMKPEGAIEFARITRENVGKQLAIVLDGKVQTAPVIRTEIPGGTGSISGNYTVEEAKRTATLLNSGALPIKAEIVETRTVGASLGDE
;
A
#
# COMPACT_ATOMS: atom_id res chain seq x y z
N MET A 1 11.01 57.19 -15.12
CA MET A 1 11.59 56.05 -14.40
C MET A 1 12.81 55.57 -15.20
N ASN A 2 14.02 55.64 -14.64
CA ASN A 2 15.25 55.34 -15.37
C ASN A 2 15.31 53.85 -15.74
N LYS A 3 15.71 53.53 -16.95
CA LYS A 3 15.85 52.12 -17.42
C LYS A 3 16.66 51.22 -16.47
N LEU A 4 17.58 51.83 -15.69
CA LEU A 4 18.37 51.19 -14.64
C LEU A 4 17.49 50.67 -13.48
N TRP A 5 16.54 51.47 -13.01
CA TRP A 5 15.63 51.10 -11.91
C TRP A 5 14.70 49.96 -12.29
N ILE A 6 14.21 49.95 -13.54
CA ILE A 6 13.37 48.86 -14.07
C ILE A 6 14.15 47.55 -14.11
N ARG A 7 15.41 47.60 -14.56
CA ARG A 7 16.28 46.42 -14.58
C ARG A 7 16.57 45.89 -13.18
N LEU A 8 16.80 46.77 -12.23
CA LEU A 8 17.06 46.40 -10.84
C LEU A 8 15.83 45.75 -10.17
N LEU A 9 14.64 46.31 -10.39
CA LEU A 9 13.39 45.73 -9.93
C LEU A 9 13.13 44.33 -10.53
N LEU A 10 13.46 44.14 -11.82
CA LEU A 10 13.31 42.86 -12.50
C LEU A 10 14.27 41.82 -11.91
N VAL A 11 15.50 42.15 -11.61
CA VAL A 11 16.47 41.25 -10.95
C VAL A 11 16.00 40.89 -9.54
N ILE A 12 15.52 41.85 -8.77
CA ILE A 12 14.99 41.60 -7.41
C ILE A 12 13.75 40.67 -7.49
N ALA A 13 12.86 40.89 -8.44
CA ALA A 13 11.68 40.05 -8.63
C ALA A 13 12.06 38.60 -9.00
N ILE A 14 13.07 38.41 -9.86
CA ILE A 14 13.57 37.07 -10.21
C ILE A 14 14.23 36.41 -8.98
N LEU A 15 15.04 37.10 -8.23
CA LEU A 15 15.67 36.58 -7.00
C LEU A 15 14.61 36.22 -5.95
N ALA A 16 13.61 37.07 -5.74
CA ALA A 16 12.52 36.80 -4.81
C ALA A 16 11.69 35.57 -5.28
N GLY A 17 11.45 35.47 -6.58
CA GLY A 17 10.79 34.29 -7.18
C GLY A 17 11.60 33.01 -6.97
N ALA A 18 12.91 33.04 -7.21
CA ALA A 18 13.79 31.89 -7.00
C ALA A 18 13.83 31.45 -5.52
N VAL A 19 13.96 32.41 -4.59
CA VAL A 19 13.91 32.13 -3.14
C VAL A 19 12.55 31.51 -2.76
N CYS A 20 11.46 32.04 -3.30
CA CYS A 20 10.11 31.53 -3.03
C CYS A 20 9.93 30.08 -3.53
N ILE A 21 10.51 29.73 -4.70
CA ILE A 21 10.49 28.38 -5.23
C ILE A 21 11.31 27.44 -4.35
N ILE A 22 12.53 27.83 -3.97
CA ILE A 22 13.41 27.01 -3.09
C ILE A 22 12.78 26.78 -1.72
N MET A 23 12.06 27.77 -1.18
CA MET A 23 11.35 27.61 0.10
C MET A 23 10.09 26.74 0.00
N ARG A 24 9.50 26.61 -1.18
CA ARG A 24 8.30 25.76 -1.40
C ARG A 24 8.66 24.32 -1.73
N GLU A 25 9.78 24.08 -2.36
CA GLU A 25 10.26 22.73 -2.69
C GLU A 25 11.55 22.46 -1.91
N PRO A 26 11.47 21.87 -0.70
CA PRO A 26 12.66 21.50 0.06
C PRO A 26 13.53 20.54 -0.77
N VAL A 27 14.84 20.76 -0.68
CA VAL A 27 15.83 19.92 -1.37
C VAL A 27 15.65 18.47 -0.91
N LYS A 28 15.48 17.56 -1.87
CA LYS A 28 15.38 16.12 -1.60
C LYS A 28 16.73 15.60 -1.10
N LEU A 29 16.76 15.25 0.17
CA LEU A 29 17.97 14.73 0.81
C LEU A 29 17.92 13.20 0.76
N GLY A 30 18.93 12.59 0.16
CA GLY A 30 19.05 11.14 0.07
C GLY A 30 19.26 10.45 1.41
N LEU A 31 19.35 9.11 1.35
CA LEU A 31 19.53 8.23 2.49
C LEU A 31 20.77 8.56 3.34
N ASP A 32 21.86 9.04 2.71
CA ASP A 32 23.12 9.38 3.37
C ASP A 32 23.01 10.58 4.32
N LEU A 33 22.09 11.51 4.04
CA LEU A 33 21.90 12.73 4.83
C LEU A 33 20.78 12.62 5.85
N LYS A 34 19.70 11.91 5.52
CA LYS A 34 18.56 11.73 6.42
C LYS A 34 18.62 10.46 7.25
N GLY A 35 19.51 9.52 6.88
CA GLY A 35 19.42 8.16 7.38
C GLY A 35 18.17 7.45 6.85
N GLY A 36 17.92 6.22 7.27
CA GLY A 36 16.72 5.49 6.87
C GLY A 36 16.99 4.03 6.51
N VAL A 37 16.20 3.48 5.60
CA VAL A 37 16.25 2.08 5.18
C VAL A 37 16.60 1.95 3.70
N TYR A 38 17.55 1.06 3.42
CA TYR A 38 17.81 0.48 2.12
C TYR A 38 17.35 -0.97 2.14
N ALA A 39 16.52 -1.38 1.19
CA ALA A 39 16.06 -2.76 1.06
C ALA A 39 16.12 -3.21 -0.40
N VAL A 40 16.43 -4.48 -0.60
CA VAL A 40 16.36 -5.15 -1.90
C VAL A 40 15.34 -6.26 -1.82
N LEU A 41 14.33 -6.21 -2.68
CA LEU A 41 13.38 -7.29 -2.88
C LEU A 41 13.77 -8.07 -4.13
N GLU A 42 13.67 -9.38 -4.04
CA GLU A 42 13.80 -10.28 -5.16
C GLU A 42 12.46 -10.93 -5.47
N ALA A 43 11.98 -10.72 -6.69
CA ALA A 43 10.79 -11.37 -7.19
C ALA A 43 11.10 -12.83 -7.52
N ALA A 44 10.26 -13.74 -7.05
CA ALA A 44 10.37 -15.17 -7.27
C ALA A 44 9.18 -15.67 -8.10
N PRO A 45 9.39 -16.52 -9.12
CA PRO A 45 8.31 -17.10 -9.87
C PRO A 45 7.44 -18.00 -8.97
N GLU A 46 6.12 -18.03 -9.21
CA GLU A 46 5.21 -18.89 -8.45
C GLU A 46 5.42 -20.38 -8.78
N LYS A 47 5.83 -20.66 -10.00
CA LYS A 47 6.13 -22.01 -10.49
C LYS A 47 7.49 -22.04 -11.15
N GLU A 48 8.16 -23.17 -11.02
CA GLU A 48 9.45 -23.41 -11.68
C GLU A 48 9.27 -23.33 -13.22
N GLY A 49 9.99 -22.38 -13.85
CA GLY A 49 9.89 -22.11 -15.29
C GLY A 49 9.06 -20.88 -15.69
N ASP A 50 8.35 -20.24 -14.76
CA ASP A 50 7.67 -18.98 -15.05
C ASP A 50 8.71 -17.87 -15.28
N VAL A 51 8.50 -17.07 -16.33
CA VAL A 51 9.38 -15.94 -16.67
C VAL A 51 8.81 -14.67 -16.02
N ILE A 52 9.64 -14.00 -15.24
CA ILE A 52 9.30 -12.68 -14.69
C ILE A 52 9.54 -11.66 -15.80
N ASP A 53 8.48 -11.18 -16.41
CA ASP A 53 8.55 -10.18 -17.45
C ASP A 53 8.64 -8.74 -16.93
N ASN A 54 8.89 -7.80 -17.82
CA ASN A 54 8.99 -6.39 -17.47
C ASN A 54 7.66 -5.80 -16.99
N GLU A 55 6.52 -6.29 -17.46
CA GLU A 55 5.20 -5.80 -17.08
C GLU A 55 4.89 -6.18 -15.63
N THR A 56 5.16 -7.43 -15.24
CA THR A 56 5.05 -7.89 -13.86
C THR A 56 5.96 -7.09 -12.92
N MET A 57 7.21 -6.84 -13.33
CA MET A 57 8.14 -6.03 -12.52
C MET A 57 7.68 -4.58 -12.38
N ASN A 58 7.15 -3.97 -13.44
CA ASN A 58 6.60 -2.61 -13.37
C ASN A 58 5.37 -2.56 -12.45
N SER A 59 4.49 -3.54 -12.53
CA SER A 59 3.33 -3.67 -11.65
C SER A 59 3.76 -3.86 -10.20
N LEU A 60 4.81 -4.63 -9.94
CA LEU A 60 5.39 -4.80 -8.59
C LEU A 60 5.89 -3.45 -8.05
N ILE A 61 6.67 -2.72 -8.85
CA ILE A 61 7.18 -1.39 -8.48
C ILE A 61 6.04 -0.44 -8.15
N GLU A 62 4.99 -0.42 -8.98
CA GLU A 62 3.82 0.45 -8.77
C GLU A 62 3.07 0.13 -7.46
N VAL A 63 2.91 -1.15 -7.11
CA VAL A 63 2.30 -1.55 -5.84
C VAL A 63 3.19 -1.14 -4.67
N LEU A 64 4.50 -1.36 -4.76
CA LEU A 64 5.47 -0.99 -3.72
C LEU A 64 5.50 0.53 -3.51
N ASP A 65 5.51 1.31 -4.59
CA ASP A 65 5.46 2.79 -4.51
C ASP A 65 4.17 3.28 -3.83
N ARG A 66 3.00 2.73 -4.19
CA ARG A 66 1.74 3.03 -3.50
C ARG A 66 1.78 2.70 -2.00
N ARG A 67 2.43 1.59 -1.61
CA ARG A 67 2.57 1.21 -0.18
C ARG A 67 3.39 2.22 0.58
N ILE A 68 4.54 2.59 0.01
CA ILE A 68 5.49 3.53 0.62
C ILE A 68 4.86 4.92 0.74
N ASN A 69 4.18 5.38 -0.31
CA ASN A 69 3.43 6.64 -0.25
C ASN A 69 2.30 6.59 0.80
N GLY A 70 1.66 5.42 0.96
CA GLY A 70 0.60 5.20 1.95
C GLY A 70 1.05 5.26 3.40
N ILE A 71 2.33 4.98 3.69
CA ILE A 71 2.93 5.16 5.03
C ILE A 71 3.50 6.55 5.25
N GLY A 72 3.41 7.43 4.25
CA GLY A 72 3.79 8.84 4.37
C GLY A 72 5.29 9.11 4.27
N VAL A 73 6.07 8.19 3.69
CA VAL A 73 7.49 8.45 3.40
C VAL A 73 7.57 9.35 2.18
N ALA A 74 7.96 10.60 2.42
CA ALA A 74 8.30 11.51 1.34
C ALA A 74 9.71 11.17 0.81
N GLU A 75 9.91 11.31 -0.51
CA GLU A 75 11.21 11.16 -1.14
C GLU A 75 11.77 9.73 -1.20
N SER A 76 10.89 8.71 -1.12
CA SER A 76 11.28 7.32 -1.37
C SER A 76 11.74 7.09 -2.79
N VAL A 77 12.66 6.13 -2.96
CA VAL A 77 13.11 5.65 -4.28
C VAL A 77 12.71 4.19 -4.41
N VAL A 78 11.97 3.85 -5.46
CA VAL A 78 11.62 2.49 -5.83
C VAL A 78 12.06 2.26 -7.26
N GLN A 79 13.05 1.43 -7.48
CA GLN A 79 13.61 1.25 -8.82
C GLN A 79 13.96 -0.21 -9.11
N LYS A 80 13.85 -0.58 -10.39
CA LYS A 80 14.24 -1.90 -10.86
C LYS A 80 15.76 -2.05 -10.82
N ALA A 81 16.22 -3.22 -10.37
CA ALA A 81 17.63 -3.61 -10.36
C ALA A 81 17.79 -4.99 -11.04
N GLY A 82 18.45 -5.03 -12.18
CA GLY A 82 18.57 -6.26 -12.96
C GLY A 82 17.21 -6.77 -13.49
N ASN A 83 17.03 -8.10 -13.51
CA ASN A 83 15.84 -8.70 -14.13
C ASN A 83 14.67 -8.90 -13.16
N ASN A 84 14.97 -9.23 -11.90
CA ASN A 84 13.97 -9.68 -10.92
C ASN A 84 14.13 -9.00 -9.55
N ARG A 85 14.90 -7.91 -9.43
CA ARG A 85 15.09 -7.20 -8.16
C ARG A 85 14.52 -5.80 -8.21
N VAL A 86 14.10 -5.33 -7.04
CA VAL A 86 13.66 -3.95 -6.79
C VAL A 86 14.46 -3.40 -5.63
N ILE A 87 15.11 -2.27 -5.85
CA ILE A 87 15.76 -1.49 -4.79
C ILE A 87 14.76 -0.48 -4.25
N ILE A 88 14.70 -0.39 -2.93
CA ILE A 88 13.86 0.54 -2.20
C ILE A 88 14.72 1.34 -1.23
N GLU A 89 14.63 2.66 -1.31
CA GLU A 89 15.27 3.58 -0.37
C GLU A 89 14.20 4.42 0.32
N LEU A 90 14.23 4.44 1.64
CA LEU A 90 13.27 5.13 2.50
C LEU A 90 14.01 6.11 3.42
N PRO A 91 14.31 7.32 2.95
CA PRO A 91 14.99 8.32 3.78
C PRO A 91 14.09 8.82 4.91
N GLY A 92 14.70 9.07 6.07
CA GLY A 92 14.03 9.71 7.20
C GLY A 92 12.95 8.88 7.90
N ILE A 93 12.89 7.56 7.65
CA ILE A 93 11.94 6.70 8.35
C ILE A 93 12.46 6.35 9.74
N SER A 94 11.62 6.53 10.76
CA SER A 94 11.97 6.23 12.15
C SER A 94 11.74 4.77 12.53
N ASP A 95 10.68 4.14 12.01
CA ASP A 95 10.38 2.73 12.23
C ASP A 95 10.75 1.89 11.02
N THR A 96 12.00 1.44 11.00
CA THR A 96 12.56 0.61 9.94
C THR A 96 11.89 -0.76 9.86
N THR A 97 11.50 -1.33 11.00
CA THR A 97 10.85 -2.65 11.09
C THR A 97 9.45 -2.60 10.51
N GLU A 98 8.70 -1.55 10.83
CA GLU A 98 7.36 -1.35 10.28
C GLU A 98 7.39 -1.20 8.76
N ALA A 99 8.31 -0.39 8.22
CA ALA A 99 8.47 -0.20 6.78
C ALA A 99 8.78 -1.52 6.05
N ILE A 100 9.74 -2.27 6.55
CA ILE A 100 10.13 -3.58 5.98
C ILE A 100 8.94 -4.54 5.98
N ASN A 101 8.21 -4.62 7.10
CA ASN A 101 7.02 -5.46 7.22
C ASN A 101 5.90 -5.06 6.23
N MET A 102 5.71 -3.77 6.00
CA MET A 102 4.71 -3.27 5.05
C MET A 102 5.09 -3.60 3.61
N ILE A 103 6.36 -3.47 3.26
CA ILE A 103 6.87 -3.74 1.92
C ILE A 103 6.76 -5.23 1.58
N GLY A 104 7.13 -6.12 2.51
CA GLY A 104 7.23 -7.56 2.27
C GLY A 104 5.91 -8.33 2.30
N LYS A 105 4.79 -7.74 2.79
CA LYS A 105 3.50 -8.45 2.84
C LYS A 105 2.90 -8.60 1.45
N THR A 106 2.32 -9.78 1.18
CA THR A 106 1.61 -10.02 -0.09
C THR A 106 0.34 -9.18 -0.19
N ALA A 107 -0.39 -9.03 0.92
CA ALA A 107 -1.68 -8.34 1.03
C ALA A 107 -2.74 -8.91 0.09
N LEU A 108 -2.73 -10.22 -0.10
CA LEU A 108 -3.73 -10.94 -0.89
C LEU A 108 -5.03 -11.05 -0.11
N LEU A 109 -6.02 -10.23 -0.49
CA LEU A 109 -7.37 -10.29 0.06
C LEU A 109 -8.23 -11.18 -0.83
N GLU A 110 -8.92 -12.14 -0.22
CA GLU A 110 -9.81 -13.07 -0.88
C GLU A 110 -11.14 -13.18 -0.15
N PHE A 111 -12.22 -13.29 -0.91
CA PHE A 111 -13.56 -13.59 -0.42
C PHE A 111 -13.94 -15.01 -0.80
N LYS A 112 -14.25 -15.84 0.20
CA LYS A 112 -14.54 -17.28 0.04
C LYS A 112 -15.79 -17.65 0.84
N ILE A 113 -16.57 -18.62 0.36
CA ILE A 113 -17.60 -19.20 1.22
C ILE A 113 -16.92 -20.22 2.15
N MET A 114 -17.29 -20.15 3.43
CA MET A 114 -16.84 -21.10 4.44
C MET A 114 -18.01 -22.06 4.76
N ASP A 115 -17.74 -23.35 4.78
CA ASP A 115 -18.73 -24.36 5.14
C ASP A 115 -18.90 -24.47 6.68
N GLU A 116 -19.86 -25.29 7.12
CA GLU A 116 -20.15 -25.51 8.53
C GLU A 116 -18.99 -26.18 9.29
N ASN A 117 -18.08 -26.83 8.60
CA ASN A 117 -16.88 -27.45 9.17
C ASN A 117 -15.67 -26.51 9.22
N GLY A 118 -15.82 -25.25 8.75
CA GLY A 118 -14.77 -24.27 8.69
C GLY A 118 -13.84 -24.37 7.46
N ASN A 119 -14.17 -25.21 6.48
CA ASN A 119 -13.37 -25.32 5.26
C ASN A 119 -13.69 -24.16 4.31
N LEU A 120 -12.63 -23.63 3.70
CA LEU A 120 -12.74 -22.54 2.72
C LEU A 120 -12.98 -23.10 1.32
N GLY A 121 -13.99 -22.59 0.65
CA GLY A 121 -14.26 -22.83 -0.76
C GLY A 121 -13.29 -22.07 -1.68
N PRO A 122 -13.53 -22.12 -2.98
CA PRO A 122 -12.73 -21.37 -3.95
C PRO A 122 -12.86 -19.85 -3.73
N THR A 123 -11.85 -19.11 -4.20
CA THR A 123 -11.88 -17.64 -4.20
C THR A 123 -12.95 -17.15 -5.15
N LEU A 124 -13.92 -16.40 -4.64
CA LEU A 124 -15.01 -15.82 -5.42
C LEU A 124 -14.68 -14.39 -5.87
N LEU A 125 -13.97 -13.65 -5.06
CA LEU A 125 -13.59 -12.28 -5.34
C LEU A 125 -12.26 -11.97 -4.65
N THR A 126 -11.45 -11.10 -5.24
CA THR A 126 -10.16 -10.68 -4.69
C THR A 126 -10.14 -9.20 -4.32
N GLY A 127 -9.10 -8.78 -3.60
CA GLY A 127 -8.85 -7.38 -3.25
C GLY A 127 -8.73 -6.44 -4.45
N GLY A 128 -8.47 -6.96 -5.66
CA GLY A 128 -8.49 -6.17 -6.89
C GLY A 128 -9.83 -5.47 -7.18
N ALA A 129 -10.93 -6.02 -6.65
CA ALA A 129 -12.27 -5.43 -6.73
C ALA A 129 -12.49 -4.25 -5.78
N LEU A 130 -11.58 -3.99 -4.83
CA LEU A 130 -11.71 -2.87 -3.91
C LEU A 130 -11.43 -1.54 -4.61
N LYS A 131 -12.27 -0.56 -4.33
CA LYS A 131 -12.05 0.85 -4.65
C LYS A 131 -11.30 1.54 -3.54
N LYS A 132 -11.67 1.26 -2.27
CA LYS A 132 -11.13 1.93 -1.09
C LYS A 132 -11.28 1.06 0.16
N ALA A 133 -10.28 1.12 1.02
CA ALA A 133 -10.33 0.62 2.39
C ALA A 133 -9.92 1.74 3.37
N GLN A 134 -10.56 1.82 4.52
CA GLN A 134 -10.27 2.84 5.53
C GLN A 134 -10.59 2.33 6.94
N VAL A 135 -9.94 2.91 7.93
CA VAL A 135 -10.28 2.63 9.33
C VAL A 135 -11.70 3.08 9.62
N GLY A 136 -12.44 2.23 10.28
CA GLY A 136 -13.76 2.49 10.83
C GLY A 136 -13.84 1.96 12.26
N TYR A 137 -15.01 2.13 12.88
CA TYR A 137 -15.27 1.63 14.22
C TYR A 137 -16.56 0.83 14.21
N GLY A 138 -16.56 -0.29 14.89
CA GLY A 138 -17.76 -1.09 15.13
C GLY A 138 -18.68 -0.47 16.18
N ASN A 139 -19.77 -1.16 16.48
CA ASN A 139 -20.81 -0.63 17.37
C ASN A 139 -20.33 -0.44 18.83
N LEU A 140 -19.32 -1.17 19.25
CA LEU A 140 -18.71 -1.08 20.59
C LEU A 140 -17.43 -0.23 20.59
N GLY A 141 -17.13 0.46 19.46
CA GLY A 141 -15.95 1.30 19.33
C GLY A 141 -14.67 0.55 18.95
N GLU A 142 -14.74 -0.76 18.68
CA GLU A 142 -13.60 -1.55 18.21
C GLU A 142 -13.14 -1.11 16.81
N PRO A 143 -11.82 -0.99 16.58
CA PRO A 143 -11.29 -0.68 15.25
C PRO A 143 -11.60 -1.80 14.25
N GLN A 144 -12.05 -1.40 13.06
CA GLN A 144 -12.30 -2.28 11.92
C GLN A 144 -11.85 -1.63 10.63
N ILE A 145 -11.83 -2.39 9.53
CA ILE A 145 -11.50 -1.85 8.21
C ILE A 145 -12.79 -1.85 7.38
N ASN A 146 -13.30 -0.66 7.08
CA ASN A 146 -14.42 -0.50 6.17
C ASN A 146 -13.91 -0.49 4.73
N PHE A 147 -14.58 -1.20 3.84
CA PHE A 147 -14.23 -1.23 2.42
C PHE A 147 -15.41 -0.86 1.52
N GLU A 148 -15.07 -0.36 0.36
CA GLU A 148 -15.95 -0.06 -0.76
C GLU A 148 -15.41 -0.74 -2.01
N MET A 149 -16.26 -1.41 -2.76
CA MET A 149 -15.92 -2.05 -4.03
C MET A 149 -15.96 -1.04 -5.19
N LYS A 150 -15.22 -1.32 -6.25
CA LYS A 150 -15.41 -0.71 -7.57
C LYS A 150 -16.79 -1.08 -8.12
N PRO A 151 -17.34 -0.35 -9.11
CA PRO A 151 -18.68 -0.65 -9.65
C PRO A 151 -18.85 -2.10 -10.09
N GLU A 152 -17.87 -2.65 -10.82
CA GLU A 152 -17.88 -4.03 -11.30
C GLU A 152 -17.81 -5.04 -10.13
N GLY A 153 -16.96 -4.74 -9.14
CA GLY A 153 -16.84 -5.53 -7.91
C GLY A 153 -18.11 -5.53 -7.08
N ALA A 154 -18.82 -4.40 -7.02
CA ALA A 154 -20.09 -4.28 -6.30
C ALA A 154 -21.19 -5.14 -6.92
N ILE A 155 -21.26 -5.20 -8.25
CA ILE A 155 -22.20 -6.08 -8.98
C ILE A 155 -21.92 -7.56 -8.66
N GLU A 156 -20.64 -7.94 -8.72
CA GLU A 156 -20.24 -9.31 -8.42
C GLU A 156 -20.45 -9.66 -6.94
N PHE A 157 -20.14 -8.74 -6.04
CA PHE A 157 -20.36 -8.91 -4.60
C PHE A 157 -21.85 -9.06 -4.26
N ALA A 158 -22.72 -8.29 -4.92
CA ALA A 158 -24.16 -8.42 -4.82
C ALA A 158 -24.63 -9.79 -5.28
N ARG A 159 -24.13 -10.28 -6.42
CA ARG A 159 -24.42 -11.62 -6.93
C ARG A 159 -23.99 -12.71 -5.94
N ILE A 160 -22.73 -12.64 -5.46
CA ILE A 160 -22.17 -13.61 -4.50
C ILE A 160 -23.02 -13.64 -3.22
N THR A 161 -23.34 -12.46 -2.66
CA THR A 161 -24.10 -12.39 -1.41
C THR A 161 -25.56 -12.85 -1.59
N ARG A 162 -26.20 -12.57 -2.71
CA ARG A 162 -27.55 -13.07 -3.03
C ARG A 162 -27.59 -14.59 -3.14
N GLU A 163 -26.62 -15.20 -3.84
CA GLU A 163 -26.59 -16.65 -4.10
C GLU A 163 -26.19 -17.47 -2.86
N ASN A 164 -25.60 -16.82 -1.85
CA ASN A 164 -25.07 -17.49 -0.67
C ASN A 164 -25.67 -16.96 0.66
N VAL A 165 -26.92 -16.47 0.63
CA VAL A 165 -27.64 -16.10 1.85
C VAL A 165 -27.71 -17.28 2.81
N GLY A 166 -27.43 -17.04 4.09
CA GLY A 166 -27.37 -18.06 5.14
C GLY A 166 -26.00 -18.72 5.33
N LYS A 167 -25.08 -18.57 4.37
CA LYS A 167 -23.70 -19.10 4.48
C LYS A 167 -22.76 -18.07 5.06
N GLN A 168 -21.59 -18.51 5.52
CA GLN A 168 -20.53 -17.63 6.01
C GLN A 168 -19.65 -17.15 4.86
N LEU A 169 -19.43 -15.83 4.78
CA LEU A 169 -18.50 -15.21 3.84
C LEU A 169 -17.18 -14.94 4.56
N ALA A 170 -16.21 -15.82 4.38
CA ALA A 170 -14.87 -15.63 4.92
C ALA A 170 -14.11 -14.56 4.13
N ILE A 171 -13.59 -13.56 4.85
CA ILE A 171 -12.65 -12.57 4.35
C ILE A 171 -11.27 -13.04 4.81
N VAL A 172 -10.44 -13.41 3.84
CA VAL A 172 -9.13 -14.02 4.05
C VAL A 172 -8.06 -13.04 3.58
N LEU A 173 -7.08 -12.78 4.43
CA LEU A 173 -5.91 -11.92 4.10
C LEU A 173 -4.64 -12.74 4.29
N ASP A 174 -3.85 -12.88 3.25
CA ASP A 174 -2.63 -13.67 3.22
C ASP A 174 -2.83 -15.10 3.79
N GLY A 175 -3.92 -15.76 3.37
CA GLY A 175 -4.29 -17.11 3.80
C GLY A 175 -4.89 -17.21 5.21
N LYS A 176 -5.02 -16.11 5.96
CA LYS A 176 -5.62 -16.09 7.31
C LYS A 176 -7.03 -15.51 7.27
N VAL A 177 -8.00 -16.24 7.80
CA VAL A 177 -9.36 -15.74 7.98
C VAL A 177 -9.35 -14.59 9.00
N GLN A 178 -9.77 -13.41 8.55
CA GLN A 178 -9.91 -12.24 9.40
C GLN A 178 -11.30 -12.21 10.06
N THR A 179 -12.32 -12.48 9.26
CA THR A 179 -13.71 -12.54 9.72
C THR A 179 -14.51 -13.43 8.78
N ALA A 180 -15.59 -14.03 9.26
CA ALA A 180 -16.47 -14.91 8.48
C ALA A 180 -17.93 -14.67 8.89
N PRO A 181 -18.52 -13.48 8.61
CA PRO A 181 -19.91 -13.19 8.96
C PRO A 181 -20.88 -14.03 8.12
N VAL A 182 -22.04 -14.34 8.71
CA VAL A 182 -23.16 -14.92 7.97
C VAL A 182 -23.78 -13.86 7.06
N ILE A 183 -23.94 -14.19 5.79
CA ILE A 183 -24.66 -13.38 4.80
C ILE A 183 -26.15 -13.38 5.16
N ARG A 184 -26.69 -12.27 5.61
CA ARG A 184 -28.11 -12.16 5.98
C ARG A 184 -28.98 -11.79 4.80
N THR A 185 -28.49 -10.96 3.91
CA THR A 185 -29.19 -10.47 2.71
C THR A 185 -28.18 -10.15 1.63
N GLU A 186 -28.67 -9.94 0.40
CA GLU A 186 -27.88 -9.35 -0.69
C GLU A 186 -27.31 -7.99 -0.27
N ILE A 187 -26.06 -7.71 -0.68
CA ILE A 187 -25.36 -6.44 -0.41
C ILE A 187 -25.09 -5.71 -1.74
N PRO A 188 -26.09 -4.97 -2.28
CA PRO A 188 -25.98 -4.34 -3.61
C PRO A 188 -24.99 -3.16 -3.65
N GLY A 189 -24.70 -2.54 -2.49
CA GLY A 189 -23.82 -1.38 -2.40
C GLY A 189 -22.32 -1.69 -2.46
N GLY A 190 -21.94 -2.97 -2.46
CA GLY A 190 -20.52 -3.37 -2.48
C GLY A 190 -19.70 -2.84 -1.31
N THR A 191 -20.32 -2.60 -0.15
CA THR A 191 -19.67 -2.11 1.05
C THR A 191 -19.67 -3.17 2.14
N GLY A 192 -18.66 -3.16 2.98
CA GLY A 192 -18.56 -4.07 4.12
C GLY A 192 -17.49 -3.66 5.11
N SER A 193 -17.32 -4.47 6.14
CA SER A 193 -16.29 -4.27 7.14
C SER A 193 -15.54 -5.57 7.42
N ILE A 194 -14.25 -5.44 7.65
CA ILE A 194 -13.37 -6.50 8.13
C ILE A 194 -13.17 -6.24 9.62
N SER A 195 -13.82 -7.03 10.44
CA SER A 195 -13.67 -6.98 11.89
C SER A 195 -12.60 -7.97 12.35
N GLY A 196 -11.97 -7.66 13.48
CA GLY A 196 -10.93 -8.48 14.10
C GLY A 196 -10.42 -7.79 15.36
N ASN A 197 -9.46 -8.41 16.05
CA ASN A 197 -8.82 -7.78 17.20
C ASN A 197 -7.73 -6.81 16.72
N TYR A 198 -8.13 -5.75 16.01
CA TYR A 198 -7.20 -4.73 15.50
C TYR A 198 -6.98 -3.64 16.54
N THR A 199 -5.72 -3.20 16.69
CA THR A 199 -5.44 -1.84 17.16
C THR A 199 -5.75 -0.84 16.05
N VAL A 200 -5.83 0.45 16.37
CA VAL A 200 -6.04 1.51 15.37
C VAL A 200 -4.91 1.52 14.34
N GLU A 201 -3.68 1.33 14.81
CA GLU A 201 -2.47 1.28 14.00
C GLU A 201 -2.49 0.08 13.04
N GLU A 202 -2.88 -1.10 13.53
CA GLU A 202 -3.01 -2.30 12.67
C GLU A 202 -4.11 -2.15 11.63
N ALA A 203 -5.25 -1.60 12.00
CA ALA A 203 -6.34 -1.31 11.06
C ALA A 203 -5.89 -0.30 9.99
N LYS A 204 -5.14 0.75 10.36
CA LYS A 204 -4.58 1.73 9.45
C LYS A 204 -3.58 1.10 8.48
N ARG A 205 -2.64 0.31 8.99
CA ARG A 205 -1.67 -0.42 8.16
C ARG A 205 -2.35 -1.36 7.17
N THR A 206 -3.31 -2.14 7.65
CA THR A 206 -4.06 -3.08 6.80
C THR A 206 -4.86 -2.34 5.73
N ALA A 207 -5.52 -1.24 6.07
CA ALA A 207 -6.23 -0.41 5.09
C ALA A 207 -5.27 0.15 4.02
N THR A 208 -4.06 0.60 4.40
CA THR A 208 -3.02 1.04 3.47
C THR A 208 -2.58 -0.08 2.54
N LEU A 209 -2.34 -1.28 3.06
CA LEU A 209 -1.98 -2.47 2.27
C LEU A 209 -3.09 -2.83 1.27
N LEU A 210 -4.35 -2.83 1.69
CA LEU A 210 -5.49 -3.13 0.82
C LEU A 210 -5.64 -2.09 -0.30
N ASN A 211 -5.45 -0.81 0.00
CA ASN A 211 -5.51 0.28 -0.98
C ASN A 211 -4.36 0.21 -2.00
N SER A 212 -3.19 -0.24 -1.59
CA SER A 212 -2.04 -0.40 -2.50
C SER A 212 -2.20 -1.61 -3.43
N GLY A 213 -3.00 -2.59 -3.01
CA GLY A 213 -3.21 -3.85 -3.72
C GLY A 213 -2.23 -4.95 -3.34
N ALA A 214 -2.57 -6.17 -3.76
CA ALA A 214 -1.69 -7.33 -3.59
C ALA A 214 -0.46 -7.22 -4.50
N LEU A 215 0.65 -7.83 -4.08
CA LEU A 215 1.81 -7.99 -4.95
C LEU A 215 1.44 -8.90 -6.13
N PRO A 216 1.77 -8.52 -7.37
CA PRO A 216 1.45 -9.31 -8.57
C PRO A 216 2.26 -10.59 -8.68
N ILE A 217 3.35 -10.67 -7.93
CA ILE A 217 4.27 -11.80 -7.86
C ILE A 217 4.83 -11.88 -6.43
N LYS A 218 5.20 -13.08 -6.00
CA LYS A 218 5.89 -13.26 -4.73
C LYS A 218 7.21 -12.50 -4.76
N ALA A 219 7.46 -11.69 -3.75
CA ALA A 219 8.72 -10.95 -3.60
C ALA A 219 9.22 -11.10 -2.16
N GLU A 220 10.49 -11.41 -2.01
CA GLU A 220 11.13 -11.61 -0.72
C GLU A 220 12.24 -10.58 -0.53
N ILE A 221 12.39 -10.09 0.70
CA ILE A 221 13.46 -9.17 1.04
C ILE A 221 14.74 -9.99 1.18
N VAL A 222 15.70 -9.76 0.29
CA VAL A 222 16.98 -10.47 0.26
C VAL A 222 18.10 -9.66 0.91
N GLU A 223 17.94 -8.36 1.02
CA GLU A 223 18.90 -7.49 1.67
C GLU A 223 18.18 -6.34 2.36
N THR A 224 18.65 -5.99 3.56
CA THR A 224 18.18 -4.82 4.31
C THR A 224 19.36 -4.17 5.01
N ARG A 225 19.48 -2.84 4.89
CA ARG A 225 20.46 -2.04 5.62
C ARG A 225 19.76 -0.84 6.23
N THR A 226 20.03 -0.60 7.51
CA THR A 226 19.67 0.66 8.16
C THR A 226 20.87 1.60 8.08
N VAL A 227 20.65 2.77 7.53
CA VAL A 227 21.67 3.82 7.39
C VAL A 227 21.37 4.89 8.43
N GLY A 228 22.32 5.16 9.33
CA GLY A 228 22.25 6.31 10.24
C GLY A 228 22.50 7.60 9.47
N ALA A 229 21.93 8.72 9.92
CA ALA A 229 22.25 10.05 9.39
C ALA A 229 23.71 10.37 9.70
N SER A 230 24.61 10.24 8.72
CA SER A 230 26.05 10.41 8.95
C SER A 230 26.54 11.87 8.86
N LEU A 231 25.72 12.80 8.36
CA LEU A 231 26.10 14.18 8.07
C LEU A 231 25.06 15.25 8.54
N GLY A 232 24.01 14.85 9.27
CA GLY A 232 22.93 15.76 9.67
C GLY A 232 22.98 16.28 11.11
N ASP A 233 23.91 15.80 11.94
CA ASP A 233 24.02 16.10 13.37
C ASP A 233 25.32 16.86 13.73
N GLU A 234 25.78 17.82 12.89
CA GLU A 234 26.80 18.80 13.27
C GLU A 234 26.21 20.21 13.32
#